data_92561894c984bd2a21b9084cac24ab50
#
_entry.id   92561894c984bd2a21b9084cac24ab50
#
_cell.length_a   1.000
_cell.length_b   1.000
_cell.length_c   1.000
_cell.angle_alpha   90.00
_cell.angle_beta   90.00
_cell.angle_gamma   90.00
#
_symmetry.space_group_name_H-M   'P 1'
#
loop_
_entity.id
_entity.type
_entity.pdbx_description
1 polymer ?
#
loop_
_entity_poly.entity_id
_entity_poly.type
_entity_poly.pdbx_seq_one_letter_code
_entity_poly.pdbx_strand_id
1 'polypeptide(L)' 'LQLVFDNSLIGVAIDRFGKEIPVLKESETQFRTFVEISVSKQFYGWLAGIGKGVSIVEPKEEQEKYRKYLENIWKL' A
#
# COMPACT_ATOMS: atom_id res chain seq x y z
N LEU A 1 -6.95 6.16 3.37
CA LEU A 1 -6.39 4.86 3.00
C LEU A 1 -5.37 4.41 4.02
N GLN A 2 -5.48 3.20 4.50
CA GLN A 2 -4.52 2.62 5.44
C GLN A 2 -3.71 1.53 4.74
N LEU A 3 -2.40 1.65 4.85
CA LEU A 3 -1.46 0.72 4.23
C LEU A 3 -0.60 0.08 5.30
N VAL A 4 -0.28 -1.21 5.12
CA VAL A 4 0.70 -1.91 5.94
C VAL A 4 1.87 -2.26 5.05
N PHE A 5 3.07 -1.90 5.49
CA PHE A 5 4.32 -2.13 4.77
C PHE A 5 5.26 -2.97 5.62
N ASP A 6 6.11 -3.73 4.95
CA ASP A 6 7.28 -4.30 5.62
C ASP A 6 8.19 -3.15 6.09
N ASN A 7 8.79 -3.31 7.25
CA ASN A 7 9.68 -2.27 7.81
C ASN A 7 10.80 -1.88 6.85
N SER A 8 11.28 -2.82 6.05
CA SER A 8 12.34 -2.58 5.07
C SER A 8 11.93 -1.55 4.00
N LEU A 9 10.63 -1.28 3.87
CA LEU A 9 10.10 -0.36 2.86
C LEU A 9 9.80 1.03 3.39
N ILE A 10 10.30 1.36 4.60
CA ILE A 10 10.05 2.68 5.19
C ILE A 10 10.55 3.81 4.27
N GLY A 11 11.70 3.63 3.66
CA GLY A 11 12.25 4.61 2.71
C GLY A 11 11.36 4.78 1.48
N VAL A 12 10.81 3.69 0.97
CA VAL A 12 9.92 3.71 -0.18
C VAL A 12 8.63 4.48 0.15
N ALA A 13 8.07 4.23 1.33
CA ALA A 13 6.85 4.91 1.78
C ALA A 13 7.09 6.42 1.96
N ILE A 14 8.21 6.79 2.57
CA ILE A 14 8.56 8.20 2.78
C ILE A 14 8.81 8.91 1.45
N ASP A 15 9.49 8.27 0.52
CA ASP A 15 9.74 8.84 -0.81
C ASP A 15 8.44 9.11 -1.55
N ARG A 16 7.46 8.22 -1.40
CA ARG A 16 6.19 8.35 -2.11
C ARG A 16 5.25 9.35 -1.45
N PHE A 17 5.15 9.31 -0.13
CA PHE A 17 4.11 10.03 0.60
C PHE A 17 4.64 11.19 1.45
N GLY A 18 5.94 11.31 1.62
CA GLY A 18 6.54 12.36 2.42
C GLY A 18 6.92 11.89 3.82
N LYS A 19 7.78 12.67 4.47
CA LYS A 19 8.31 12.35 5.80
C LYS A 19 7.28 12.43 6.91
N GLU A 20 6.16 13.10 6.64
CA GLU A 20 5.19 13.42 7.67
C GLU A 20 4.10 12.39 7.85
N ILE A 21 4.15 11.29 7.10
CA ILE A 21 3.18 10.23 7.28
C ILE A 21 3.32 9.62 8.66
N PRO A 22 2.21 9.27 9.30
CA PRO A 22 2.30 8.55 10.57
C PRO A 22 2.88 7.16 10.34
N VAL A 23 3.74 6.72 11.24
CA VAL A 23 4.33 5.39 11.20
C VAL A 23 4.01 4.71 12.52
N LEU A 24 3.14 3.72 12.45
CA LEU A 24 2.67 3.00 13.63
C LEU A 24 3.12 1.54 13.54
N LYS A 25 3.55 0.99 14.66
CA LYS A 25 3.95 -0.40 14.69
C LYS A 25 2.73 -1.29 14.44
N GLU A 26 2.82 -2.14 13.44
CA GLU A 26 1.80 -3.14 13.16
C GLU A 26 2.21 -4.49 13.75
N SER A 27 3.47 -4.84 13.59
CA SER A 27 4.05 -6.07 14.12
C SER A 27 5.56 -5.86 14.25
N GLU A 28 6.31 -6.89 14.61
CA GLU A 28 7.77 -6.81 14.69
C GLU A 28 8.42 -6.50 13.35
N THR A 29 7.74 -6.84 12.24
CA THR A 29 8.31 -6.72 10.90
C THR A 29 7.57 -5.74 10.01
N GLN A 30 6.49 -5.12 10.50
CA GLN A 30 5.61 -4.29 9.68
C GLN A 30 5.21 -3.01 10.40
N PHE A 31 4.93 -1.97 9.60
CA PHE A 31 4.34 -0.74 10.10
C PHE A 31 3.07 -0.40 9.32
N ARG A 32 2.21 0.37 9.95
CA ARG A 32 0.97 0.87 9.34
C ARG A 32 1.09 2.36 9.15
N THR A 33 0.58 2.86 8.04
CA THR A 33 0.50 4.29 7.79
C THR A 33 -0.87 4.66 7.22
N PHE A 34 -1.17 5.97 7.28
CA PHE A 34 -2.43 6.52 6.80
C PHE A 34 -2.08 7.57 5.76
N VAL A 35 -2.66 7.46 4.56
CA VAL A 35 -2.39 8.41 3.49
C VAL A 35 -3.71 8.89 2.86
N GLU A 36 -3.74 10.15 2.46
CA GLU A 36 -4.85 10.73 1.73
C GLU A 36 -4.41 10.90 0.29
N ILE A 37 -4.93 10.06 -0.57
CA ILE A 37 -4.57 10.09 -1.99
C ILE A 37 -5.80 9.76 -2.83
N SER A 38 -5.78 10.21 -4.08
CA SER A 38 -6.76 9.76 -5.06
C SER A 38 -6.28 8.42 -5.60
N VAL A 39 -7.05 7.39 -5.37
CA VAL A 39 -6.71 6.05 -5.81
C VAL A 39 -6.90 5.97 -7.33
N SER A 40 -5.92 5.40 -8.02
CA SER A 40 -5.92 5.30 -9.46
C SER A 40 -5.24 3.99 -9.88
N LYS A 41 -5.36 3.66 -11.17
CA LYS A 41 -4.65 2.51 -11.72
C LYS A 41 -3.14 2.67 -11.60
N GLN A 42 -2.63 3.90 -11.70
CA GLN A 42 -1.21 4.18 -11.52
C GLN A 42 -0.77 3.88 -10.10
N PHE A 43 -1.59 4.23 -9.12
CA PHE A 43 -1.31 3.90 -7.72
C PHE A 43 -1.29 2.39 -7.52
N TYR A 44 -2.27 1.69 -8.08
CA TYR A 44 -2.32 0.23 -8.00
C TYR A 44 -1.09 -0.40 -8.66
N GLY A 45 -0.66 0.15 -9.80
CA GLY A 45 0.54 -0.31 -10.48
C GLY A 45 1.78 -0.14 -9.62
N TRP A 46 1.87 0.98 -8.91
CA TRP A 46 2.97 1.23 -7.99
C TRP A 46 2.98 0.21 -6.85
N LEU A 47 1.81 -0.05 -6.25
CA LEU A 47 1.69 -1.07 -5.20
C LEU A 47 2.09 -2.46 -5.72
N ALA A 48 1.61 -2.81 -6.91
CA ALA A 48 1.91 -4.11 -7.52
C ALA A 48 3.40 -4.26 -7.79
N GLY A 49 4.07 -3.17 -8.15
CA GLY A 49 5.51 -3.17 -8.37
C GLY A 49 6.31 -3.47 -7.11
N ILE A 50 5.78 -3.07 -5.95
CA ILE A 50 6.40 -3.42 -4.67
C ILE A 50 6.13 -4.89 -4.33
N GLY A 51 4.94 -5.37 -4.65
CA GLY A 51 4.56 -6.76 -4.42
C GLY A 51 4.11 -7.04 -2.99
N LYS A 52 4.66 -8.09 -2.41
CA LYS A 52 4.21 -8.60 -1.10
C LYS A 52 4.47 -7.68 0.07
N GLY A 53 5.35 -6.73 -0.08
CA GLY A 53 5.77 -5.89 1.04
C GLY A 53 4.76 -4.84 1.46
N VAL A 54 3.67 -4.67 0.72
CA VAL A 54 2.65 -3.68 1.03
C VAL A 54 1.25 -4.25 0.80
N SER A 55 0.31 -3.85 1.65
CA SER A 55 -1.09 -4.20 1.45
C SER A 55 -2.00 -3.04 1.86
N ILE A 56 -3.15 -2.97 1.20
CA ILE A 56 -4.22 -2.04 1.58
C ILE A 56 -5.04 -2.73 2.66
N VAL A 57 -5.24 -2.06 3.79
CA VAL A 57 -6.00 -2.62 4.90
C VAL A 57 -7.38 -1.98 5.02
N GLU A 58 -7.46 -0.67 4.86
CA GLU A 58 -8.70 0.08 4.96
C GLU A 58 -8.74 1.17 3.90
N PRO A 59 -9.90 1.52 3.34
CA PRO A 59 -11.19 0.84 3.57
C PRO A 59 -11.26 -0.49 2.81
N LYS A 60 -12.15 -1.35 3.24
CA LYS A 60 -12.32 -2.68 2.64
C LYS A 60 -12.66 -2.60 1.14
N GLU A 61 -13.41 -1.59 0.74
CA GLU A 61 -13.74 -1.36 -0.67
C GLU A 61 -12.48 -1.21 -1.52
N GLU A 62 -11.50 -0.44 -1.04
CA GLU A 62 -10.27 -0.22 -1.77
C GLU A 62 -9.39 -1.47 -1.79
N GLN A 63 -9.39 -2.21 -0.69
CA GLN A 63 -8.69 -3.49 -0.62
C GLN A 63 -9.23 -4.43 -1.69
N GLU A 64 -10.55 -4.52 -1.82
CA GLU A 64 -11.21 -5.39 -2.79
C GLU A 64 -10.96 -4.94 -4.23
N LYS A 65 -10.99 -3.64 -4.49
CA LYS A 65 -10.70 -3.09 -5.81
C LYS A 65 -9.27 -3.41 -6.24
N TYR A 66 -8.34 -3.31 -5.33
CA TYR A 66 -6.95 -3.63 -5.61
C TYR A 66 -6.79 -5.12 -5.91
N ARG A 67 -7.48 -5.98 -5.15
CA ARG A 67 -7.47 -7.41 -5.39
C ARG A 67 -7.96 -7.74 -6.79
N LYS A 68 -9.06 -7.11 -7.21
CA LYS A 68 -9.61 -7.28 -8.57
C LYS A 68 -8.65 -6.80 -9.64
N TYR A 69 -7.98 -5.69 -9.39
CA TYR A 69 -6.96 -5.17 -10.31
C TYR A 69 -5.86 -6.20 -10.52
N LEU A 70 -5.37 -6.80 -9.45
CA LEU A 70 -4.34 -7.83 -9.53
C LEU A 70 -4.81 -9.07 -10.27
N GLU A 71 -6.04 -9.50 -10.05
CA GLU A 71 -6.62 -10.62 -10.76
C GLU A 71 -6.71 -10.36 -12.25
N ASN A 72 -7.10 -9.17 -12.65
CA ASN A 72 -7.22 -8.81 -14.05
C ASN A 72 -5.86 -8.80 -14.75
N ILE A 73 -4.83 -8.34 -14.09
CA ILE A 73 -3.47 -8.39 -14.63
C ILE A 73 -3.02 -9.83 -14.80
N TRP A 74 -3.29 -10.67 -13.81
CA TRP A 74 -2.86 -12.06 -13.81
C TRP A 74 -3.49 -12.85 -14.95
N LYS A 75 -4.70 -12.49 -15.32
CA LYS A 75 -5.44 -13.21 -16.39
C LYS A 75 -5.00 -12.85 -17.80
N LEU A 76 -4.13 -11.90 -17.93
CA LEU A 76 -3.56 -11.60 -19.23
C LEU A 76 -2.55 -12.66 -19.63
#